data_69cb2953b3635a67a584530a0402f95d
#
_entry.id   69cb2953b3635a67a584530a0402f95d
#
_cell.length_a   1.000
_cell.length_b   1.000
_cell.length_c   1.000
_cell.angle_alpha   90.00
_cell.angle_beta   90.00
_cell.angle_gamma   90.00
#
_symmetry.space_group_name_H-M   'P 1'
#
loop_
_entity.id
_entity.type
_entity.pdbx_description
1 polymer ?
#
loop_
_entity_poly.entity_id
_entity_poly.type
_entity_poly.pdbx_seq_one_letter_code
_entity_poly.pdbx_strand_id
1 'polypeptide(L)'
;MRYDDIQQDIPEEDANPERIPLDVLLGFIRELPPGYRAVFNLVVFDGYSHKQAAAELGISESTSASQLHRAKAILAKRINEYGRLEQ
;
A
#
# COMPACT_ATOMS: atom_id res chain seq x y z
N MET A 1 1.95 -14.88 -13.97
CA MET A 1 0.77 -14.06 -13.69
C MET A 1 1.07 -12.61 -13.90
N ARG A 2 0.14 -11.93 -14.49
CA ARG A 2 0.35 -10.54 -14.75
C ARG A 2 -0.12 -9.70 -13.58
N TYR A 3 0.57 -8.61 -13.40
CA TYR A 3 0.28 -7.69 -12.31
C TYR A 3 -1.15 -7.17 -12.37
N ASP A 4 -1.65 -6.96 -13.58
CA ASP A 4 -2.99 -6.43 -13.78
C ASP A 4 -4.06 -7.35 -13.22
N ASP A 5 -3.83 -8.66 -13.30
CA ASP A 5 -4.79 -9.62 -12.78
C ASP A 5 -4.95 -9.48 -11.28
N ILE A 6 -3.87 -9.14 -10.59
CA ILE A 6 -3.92 -8.94 -9.14
C ILE A 6 -4.76 -7.71 -8.83
N GLN A 7 -4.60 -6.66 -9.61
CA GLN A 7 -5.33 -5.43 -9.37
C GLN A 7 -6.83 -5.60 -9.52
N GLN A 8 -7.24 -6.48 -10.40
CA GLN A 8 -8.67 -6.71 -10.62
C GLN A 8 -9.33 -7.37 -9.42
N ASP A 9 -8.54 -7.98 -8.55
CA ASP A 9 -9.06 -8.64 -7.36
C ASP A 9 -9.24 -7.68 -6.19
N ILE A 10 -8.85 -6.43 -6.34
CA ILE A 10 -8.96 -5.44 -5.27
C ILE A 10 -10.32 -4.77 -5.36
N PRO A 11 -11.18 -4.96 -4.36
CA PRO A 11 -12.53 -4.42 -4.43
C PRO A 11 -12.65 -2.94 -4.09
N GLU A 12 -11.59 -2.32 -3.60
CA GLU A 12 -11.65 -0.95 -3.11
C GLU A 12 -11.07 0.04 -4.09
N GLU A 13 -11.47 -0.03 -5.34
CA GLU A 13 -10.98 0.90 -6.33
C GLU A 13 -11.51 2.32 -6.13
N ASP A 14 -12.57 2.47 -5.31
CA ASP A 14 -13.12 3.78 -5.01
C ASP A 14 -12.41 4.48 -3.87
N ALA A 15 -11.40 3.84 -3.28
CA ALA A 15 -10.68 4.43 -2.16
C ALA A 15 -10.05 5.75 -2.60
N ASN A 16 -10.30 6.79 -1.80
CA ASN A 16 -9.81 8.13 -2.10
C ASN A 16 -9.12 8.71 -0.87
N PRO A 17 -7.78 8.64 -0.83
CA PRO A 17 -7.03 9.11 0.34
C PRO A 17 -7.18 10.61 0.59
N GLU A 18 -7.63 11.37 -0.41
CA GLU A 18 -7.83 12.80 -0.24
C GLU A 18 -9.00 13.13 0.66
N ARG A 19 -9.84 12.14 0.94
CA ARG A 19 -11.03 12.37 1.75
C ARG A 19 -10.84 12.12 3.23
N ILE A 20 -9.63 11.76 3.65
CA ILE A 20 -9.37 11.49 5.05
C ILE A 20 -8.25 12.40 5.55
N PRO A 21 -8.26 12.73 6.85
CA PRO A 21 -7.18 13.53 7.41
C PRO A 21 -5.84 12.81 7.28
N LEU A 22 -4.79 13.58 7.07
CA LEU A 22 -3.47 13.02 6.88
C LEU A 22 -3.01 12.18 8.07
N ASP A 23 -3.28 12.65 9.28
CA ASP A 23 -2.86 11.91 10.47
C ASP A 23 -3.55 10.55 10.56
N VAL A 24 -4.80 10.45 10.11
CA VAL A 24 -5.51 9.16 10.07
C VAL A 24 -4.85 8.24 9.05
N LEU A 25 -4.55 8.77 7.86
CA LEU A 25 -3.87 7.97 6.83
C LEU A 25 -2.52 7.46 7.32
N LEU A 26 -1.74 8.34 7.95
CA LEU A 26 -0.43 7.93 8.48
C LEU A 26 -0.58 6.87 9.57
N GLY A 27 -1.66 6.93 10.33
CA GLY A 27 -1.96 5.89 11.31
C GLY A 27 -2.19 4.54 10.65
N PHE A 28 -2.94 4.52 9.55
CA PHE A 28 -3.18 3.28 8.81
C PHE A 28 -1.86 2.71 8.28
N ILE A 29 -0.98 3.58 7.78
CA ILE A 29 0.31 3.13 7.26
C ILE A 29 1.14 2.51 8.38
N ARG A 30 1.12 3.12 9.56
CA ARG A 30 1.88 2.57 10.69
C ARG A 30 1.36 1.20 11.12
N GLU A 31 0.10 0.90 10.84
CA GLU A 31 -0.49 -0.39 11.21
C GLU A 31 -0.23 -1.49 10.19
N LEU A 32 0.38 -1.17 9.06
CA LEU A 32 0.71 -2.18 8.07
C LEU A 32 1.70 -3.19 8.67
N PRO A 33 1.63 -4.46 8.26
CA PRO A 33 2.67 -5.43 8.62
C PRO A 33 4.05 -4.90 8.25
N PRO A 34 5.08 -5.20 9.04
CA PRO A 34 6.39 -4.56 8.86
C PRO A 34 6.97 -4.64 7.44
N GLY A 35 6.87 -5.79 6.79
CA GLY A 35 7.39 -5.93 5.44
C GLY A 35 6.65 -5.06 4.45
N TYR A 36 5.33 -5.04 4.52
CA TYR A 36 4.51 -4.22 3.65
C TYR A 36 4.78 -2.74 3.90
N ARG A 37 4.91 -2.37 5.16
CA ARG A 37 5.17 -0.98 5.53
C ARG A 37 6.52 -0.52 5.01
N ALA A 38 7.55 -1.36 5.14
CA ALA A 38 8.89 -1.00 4.68
C ALA A 38 8.90 -0.73 3.17
N VAL A 39 8.30 -1.63 2.39
CA VAL A 39 8.24 -1.43 0.94
C VAL A 39 7.42 -0.20 0.61
N PHE A 40 6.28 -0.03 1.27
CA PHE A 40 5.42 1.12 1.01
C PHE A 40 6.17 2.42 1.24
N ASN A 41 6.86 2.55 2.36
CA ASN A 41 7.58 3.76 2.69
C ASN A 41 8.71 4.04 1.69
N LEU A 42 9.47 3.02 1.31
CA LEU A 42 10.59 3.22 0.38
C LEU A 42 10.10 3.62 -1.00
N VAL A 43 9.08 2.96 -1.51
CA VAL A 43 8.62 3.22 -2.87
C VAL A 43 7.78 4.49 -2.94
N VAL A 44 6.83 4.65 -2.02
CA VAL A 44 5.87 5.76 -2.12
C VAL A 44 6.45 7.06 -1.58
N PHE A 45 7.08 7.02 -0.42
CA PHE A 45 7.59 8.26 0.18
C PHE A 45 9.00 8.59 -0.27
N ASP A 46 9.88 7.60 -0.36
CA ASP A 46 11.28 7.85 -0.67
C ASP A 46 11.57 7.78 -2.17
N GLY A 47 10.59 7.37 -2.97
CA GLY A 47 10.76 7.36 -4.41
C GLY A 47 11.63 6.24 -4.95
N TYR A 48 11.82 5.18 -4.20
CA TYR A 48 12.63 4.05 -4.65
C TYR A 48 11.90 3.27 -5.74
N SER A 49 12.66 2.75 -6.69
CA SER A 49 12.14 1.72 -7.59
C SER A 49 12.03 0.41 -6.82
N HIS A 50 11.31 -0.57 -7.38
CA HIS A 50 11.26 -1.88 -6.76
C HIS A 50 12.63 -2.52 -6.70
N LYS A 51 13.46 -2.27 -7.71
CA LYS A 51 14.84 -2.78 -7.70
C LYS A 51 15.62 -2.22 -6.52
N GLN A 52 15.49 -0.91 -6.29
CA GLN A 52 16.17 -0.25 -5.18
C GLN A 52 15.64 -0.70 -3.84
N ALA A 53 14.31 -0.79 -3.71
CA ALA A 53 13.69 -1.24 -2.46
C ALA A 53 14.07 -2.68 -2.16
N ALA A 54 14.10 -3.54 -3.19
CA ALA A 54 14.48 -4.93 -3.03
C ALA A 54 15.92 -5.05 -2.52
N ALA A 55 16.83 -4.26 -3.10
CA ALA A 55 18.22 -4.27 -2.66
C ALA A 55 18.34 -3.82 -1.21
N GLU A 56 17.61 -2.77 -0.85
CA GLU A 56 17.65 -2.23 0.51
C GLU A 56 17.15 -3.24 1.53
N LEU A 57 16.10 -3.98 1.18
CA LEU A 57 15.42 -4.87 2.13
C LEU A 57 15.88 -6.32 2.03
N GLY A 58 16.74 -6.64 1.06
CA GLY A 58 17.21 -8.02 0.89
C GLY A 58 16.14 -8.96 0.37
N ILE A 59 15.25 -8.47 -0.50
CA ILE A 59 14.19 -9.27 -1.11
C ILE A 59 14.29 -9.16 -2.62
N SER A 60 13.50 -9.93 -3.35
CA SER A 60 13.47 -9.85 -4.80
C SER A 60 12.61 -8.68 -5.25
N GLU A 61 12.81 -8.26 -6.49
CA GLU A 61 11.98 -7.20 -7.07
C GLU A 61 10.51 -7.61 -7.12
N SER A 62 10.24 -8.87 -7.48
CA SER A 62 8.85 -9.33 -7.54
C SER A 62 8.21 -9.36 -6.16
N THR A 63 8.98 -9.69 -5.13
CA THR A 63 8.47 -9.62 -3.76
C THR A 63 8.16 -8.18 -3.38
N SER A 64 9.04 -7.26 -3.74
CA SER A 64 8.79 -5.83 -3.48
C SER A 64 7.48 -5.39 -4.13
N ALA A 65 7.28 -5.76 -5.40
CA ALA A 65 6.07 -5.37 -6.12
C ALA A 65 4.81 -5.97 -5.49
N SER A 66 4.85 -7.26 -5.13
CA SER A 66 3.68 -7.88 -4.54
C SER A 66 3.39 -7.34 -3.13
N GLN A 67 4.42 -7.02 -2.37
CA GLN A 67 4.21 -6.44 -1.04
C GLN A 67 3.63 -5.05 -1.13
N LEU A 68 4.07 -4.25 -2.10
CA LEU A 68 3.46 -2.94 -2.31
C LEU A 68 2.00 -3.07 -2.69
N HIS A 69 1.70 -4.01 -3.58
CA HIS A 69 0.32 -4.25 -3.99
C HIS A 69 -0.56 -4.59 -2.78
N ARG A 70 -0.08 -5.47 -1.91
CA ARG A 70 -0.83 -5.88 -0.72
C ARG A 70 -0.97 -4.73 0.27
N ALA A 71 0.08 -3.93 0.43
CA ALA A 71 0.00 -2.76 1.30
C ALA A 71 -1.09 -1.82 0.82
N LYS A 72 -1.13 -1.55 -0.48
CA LYS A 72 -2.14 -0.67 -1.05
C LYS A 72 -3.55 -1.23 -0.88
N ALA A 73 -3.71 -2.54 -1.00
CA ALA A 73 -5.03 -3.16 -0.82
C ALA A 73 -5.52 -2.99 0.62
N ILE A 74 -4.62 -3.19 1.59
CA ILE A 74 -4.98 -3.00 3.00
C ILE A 74 -5.37 -1.55 3.25
N LEU A 75 -4.58 -0.61 2.73
CA LEU A 75 -4.87 0.81 2.93
C LEU A 75 -6.18 1.21 2.27
N ALA A 76 -6.44 0.72 1.07
CA ALA A 76 -7.69 1.04 0.37
C ALA A 76 -8.88 0.57 1.19
N LYS A 77 -8.79 -0.62 1.77
CA LYS A 77 -9.87 -1.14 2.60
C LYS A 77 -10.09 -0.26 3.83
N ARG A 78 -9.01 0.14 4.50
CA ARG A 78 -9.12 0.98 5.69
C ARG A 78 -9.69 2.34 5.34
N ILE A 79 -9.27 2.91 4.21
CA ILE A 79 -9.77 4.21 3.75
C ILE A 79 -11.27 4.12 3.49
N ASN A 80 -11.71 3.08 2.82
CA ASN A 80 -13.13 2.91 2.53
C ASN A 80 -13.96 2.70 3.80
N GLU A 81 -13.43 1.93 4.75
CA GLU A 81 -14.11 1.73 6.02
C GLU A 81 -14.25 3.04 6.79
N TYR A 82 -13.20 3.85 6.78
CA TYR A 82 -13.23 5.14 7.44
C TYR A 82 -14.29 6.04 6.81
N GLY A 83 -14.34 6.07 5.47
CA GLY A 83 -15.33 6.87 4.77
C GLY A 83 -16.75 6.48 5.12
N ARG A 84 -16.99 5.16 5.27
CA ARG A 84 -18.33 4.70 5.64
C ARG A 84 -18.70 5.13 7.05
N LEU A 85 -17.73 5.14 7.95
CA LEU A 85 -18.02 5.53 9.33
C LEU A 85 -18.30 7.03 9.46
N GLU A 86 -17.77 7.83 8.54
CA GLU A 86 -17.95 9.26 8.57
C GLU A 86 -19.28 9.70 7.97
N GLN A 87 -19.99 8.82 7.35
CA GLN A 87 -21.33 9.13 6.80
C GLN A 87 -22.42 8.94 7.86
#